data_74dbdd048becbc3883406147d0e341a2
#
_entry.id   74dbdd048becbc3883406147d0e341a2
#
_cell.length_a   1.000
_cell.length_b   1.000
_cell.length_c   1.000
_cell.angle_alpha   90.00
_cell.angle_beta   90.00
_cell.angle_gamma   90.00
#
_symmetry.space_group_name_H-M   'P 1'
#
loop_
_entity.id
_entity.type
_entity.pdbx_description
1 polymer ?
#
loop_
_entity_poly.entity_id
_entity_poly.type
_entity_poly.pdbx_seq_one_letter_code
_entity_poly.pdbx_strand_id
1 'polypeptide(L)'
;MKDLQNAVHKEADWLSLEPPVMKRSTMPATESPLNSLPATNTARVLPPRKEMETAMLLGDASYDGVFVVAVKTTGIFCLPSCRPPRRPLPKNVEFMATIREAVFAGYRPCKLCRPLGLEGKHPMWVERLLARVEQAPRERIQASDLRDWGLSPERVRRWFQQHYGMTFAAWCRGRRLSEAFTRIREGADLDDVALGHGYGSHSGFREAFGQTFGQPPGRSEATQCVVTTMLDSPVGRLLAAATDDGVCLLEYTDRRMLERNLVTMRQRFASPVVPGEHHWLKQLNHELQTYFDNQLTAFSVPVAPRGTPFQEKVWSELRRIPYGSTISYEELAARIGQPTAVRAVANANGQNRVNILIPCHRVIGKNGDLTGYGGGLWRKRLLLDLERSARR
;
A
#
# COMPACT_ATOMS: atom_id res chain seq x y z
N MET A 1 -31.15 47.70 -13.71
CA MET A 1 -30.80 46.95 -14.91
C MET A 1 -29.41 47.38 -15.40
N LYS A 2 -28.36 47.07 -14.69
CA LYS A 2 -26.94 47.26 -15.06
C LYS A 2 -26.11 46.63 -13.94
N ASP A 3 -26.07 45.31 -13.84
CA ASP A 3 -25.14 44.58 -12.92
C ASP A 3 -25.23 43.06 -13.11
N LEU A 4 -25.27 42.60 -14.39
CA LEU A 4 -25.33 41.17 -14.73
C LEU A 4 -24.50 40.83 -15.97
N GLN A 5 -23.34 41.51 -16.19
CA GLN A 5 -22.45 41.24 -17.33
C GLN A 5 -20.94 41.14 -17.01
N ASN A 6 -20.55 40.84 -15.77
CA ASN A 6 -19.11 40.72 -15.42
C ASN A 6 -18.73 39.42 -14.71
N ALA A 7 -19.34 38.30 -15.07
CA ALA A 7 -19.02 36.98 -14.45
C ALA A 7 -18.70 35.87 -15.49
N VAL A 8 -18.19 36.22 -16.68
CA VAL A 8 -17.78 35.21 -17.69
C VAL A 8 -16.49 35.68 -18.35
N HIS A 9 -15.37 35.71 -17.65
CA HIS A 9 -14.00 35.73 -18.22
C HIS A 9 -12.96 35.63 -17.10
N LYS A 10 -12.82 34.45 -16.52
CA LYS A 10 -11.65 34.05 -15.68
C LYS A 10 -11.42 32.55 -15.69
N GLU A 11 -11.46 31.94 -16.86
CA GLU A 11 -10.98 30.58 -17.09
C GLU A 11 -10.15 30.56 -18.37
N ALA A 12 -8.94 31.07 -18.34
CA ALA A 12 -7.87 30.75 -19.33
C ALA A 12 -6.62 31.59 -19.04
N ASP A 13 -5.85 31.27 -17.99
CA ASP A 13 -4.49 31.83 -17.86
C ASP A 13 -3.58 30.95 -17.00
N TRP A 14 -3.49 29.66 -17.34
CA TRP A 14 -2.56 28.72 -16.69
C TRP A 14 -1.43 28.24 -17.61
N LEU A 15 -1.27 28.85 -18.78
CA LEU A 15 -0.28 28.44 -19.80
C LEU A 15 0.86 29.44 -20.04
N SER A 16 0.95 30.54 -19.29
CA SER A 16 1.99 31.54 -19.51
C SER A 16 2.60 32.07 -18.21
N LEU A 17 3.33 31.22 -17.48
CA LEU A 17 4.38 31.68 -16.57
C LEU A 17 5.69 31.04 -17.02
N GLU A 18 6.39 31.73 -17.89
CA GLU A 18 7.80 31.42 -18.19
C GLU A 18 8.66 31.66 -16.92
N PRO A 19 9.59 30.75 -16.60
CA PRO A 19 10.53 30.96 -15.50
C PRO A 19 11.56 32.05 -15.91
N PRO A 20 12.13 32.80 -14.93
CA PRO A 20 13.09 33.86 -15.22
C PRO A 20 14.35 33.31 -15.89
N VAL A 21 14.76 33.98 -16.99
CA VAL A 21 15.93 33.65 -17.78
C VAL A 21 17.21 33.83 -16.95
N MET A 22 17.78 32.73 -16.47
CA MET A 22 19.16 32.69 -15.98
C MET A 22 20.12 32.52 -17.16
N LYS A 23 21.12 33.41 -17.24
CA LYS A 23 22.18 33.41 -18.25
C LYS A 23 22.90 32.06 -18.32
N ARG A 24 22.98 31.52 -19.54
CA ARG A 24 23.67 30.27 -19.89
C ARG A 24 25.17 30.38 -19.51
N SER A 25 25.59 29.53 -18.57
CA SER A 25 26.96 29.07 -18.43
C SER A 25 27.04 27.71 -19.14
N THR A 26 27.92 27.61 -20.12
CA THR A 26 28.15 26.39 -20.90
C THR A 26 28.89 25.37 -20.03
N MET A 27 28.17 24.26 -19.69
CA MET A 27 28.79 23.02 -19.22
C MET A 27 28.34 21.84 -20.10
N PRO A 28 29.19 20.81 -20.30
CA PRO A 28 28.99 19.79 -21.32
C PRO A 28 27.78 18.90 -21.02
N ALA A 29 27.15 18.41 -22.09
CA ALA A 29 25.99 17.53 -22.07
C ALA A 29 26.29 16.25 -21.29
N THR A 30 25.74 16.14 -20.10
CA THR A 30 25.57 14.86 -19.42
C THR A 30 24.14 14.36 -19.71
N GLU A 31 24.07 13.17 -20.25
CA GLU A 31 22.84 12.46 -20.60
C GLU A 31 21.83 12.45 -19.46
N SER A 32 20.57 12.74 -19.79
CA SER A 32 19.43 12.70 -18.86
C SER A 32 19.28 11.31 -18.24
N PRO A 33 19.09 11.20 -16.90
CA PRO A 33 18.91 9.92 -16.21
C PRO A 33 17.49 9.30 -16.42
N LEU A 34 16.76 9.68 -17.46
CA LEU A 34 15.43 9.15 -17.81
C LEU A 34 15.47 7.90 -18.71
N ASN A 35 16.68 7.43 -19.09
CA ASN A 35 16.82 6.28 -20.02
C ASN A 35 17.34 4.99 -19.37
N SER A 36 17.39 4.86 -18.06
CA SER A 36 17.87 3.64 -17.38
C SER A 36 16.81 2.95 -16.51
N LEU A 37 15.56 2.90 -16.97
CA LEU A 37 14.67 1.84 -16.50
C LEU A 37 14.86 0.66 -17.46
N PRO A 38 15.26 -0.53 -17.00
CA PRO A 38 15.27 -1.70 -17.86
C PRO A 38 13.85 -1.88 -18.38
N ALA A 39 13.68 -1.75 -19.69
CA ALA A 39 12.50 -2.25 -20.40
C ALA A 39 12.51 -3.76 -20.25
N THR A 40 12.07 -4.28 -19.09
CA THR A 40 11.65 -5.68 -18.98
C THR A 40 10.39 -5.82 -19.83
N ASN A 41 10.61 -5.98 -21.11
CA ASN A 41 9.62 -6.41 -22.08
C ASN A 41 9.31 -7.91 -21.87
N THR A 42 9.01 -8.29 -20.63
CA THR A 42 8.31 -9.52 -20.33
C THR A 42 6.86 -9.24 -20.67
N ALA A 43 6.39 -9.76 -21.79
CA ALA A 43 4.97 -9.82 -22.12
C ALA A 43 4.23 -10.25 -20.85
N ARG A 44 3.47 -9.33 -20.23
CA ARG A 44 2.70 -9.62 -19.02
C ARG A 44 1.73 -10.73 -19.37
N VAL A 45 1.99 -11.93 -18.88
CA VAL A 45 1.09 -13.07 -19.08
C VAL A 45 -0.20 -12.78 -18.32
N LEU A 46 -1.28 -12.62 -19.07
CA LEU A 46 -2.61 -12.41 -18.50
C LEU A 46 -3.02 -13.61 -17.64
N PRO A 47 -3.73 -13.38 -16.53
CA PRO A 47 -4.36 -14.46 -15.78
C PRO A 47 -5.29 -15.30 -16.67
N PRO A 48 -5.60 -16.54 -16.30
CA PRO A 48 -6.59 -17.36 -17.01
C PRO A 48 -7.91 -16.61 -17.18
N ARG A 49 -8.55 -16.75 -18.34
CA ARG A 49 -9.79 -16.04 -18.68
C ARG A 49 -10.86 -16.18 -17.59
N LYS A 50 -11.07 -17.39 -17.06
CA LYS A 50 -12.04 -17.66 -15.99
C LYS A 50 -11.74 -16.85 -14.70
N GLU A 51 -10.47 -16.67 -14.39
CA GLU A 51 -10.03 -15.86 -13.25
C GLU A 51 -10.34 -14.38 -13.48
N MET A 52 -10.04 -13.85 -14.68
CA MET A 52 -10.34 -12.47 -15.05
C MET A 52 -11.84 -12.18 -15.07
N GLU A 53 -12.65 -13.12 -15.57
CA GLU A 53 -14.11 -13.04 -15.54
C GLU A 53 -14.63 -12.98 -14.10
N THR A 54 -14.10 -13.82 -13.21
CA THR A 54 -14.45 -13.83 -11.79
C THR A 54 -14.05 -12.51 -11.11
N ALA A 55 -12.85 -12.01 -11.36
CA ALA A 55 -12.37 -10.73 -10.82
C ALA A 55 -13.26 -9.56 -11.27
N MET A 56 -13.62 -9.51 -12.56
CA MET A 56 -14.56 -8.53 -13.12
C MET A 56 -15.95 -8.63 -12.46
N LEU A 57 -16.50 -9.84 -12.33
CA LEU A 57 -17.82 -10.05 -11.73
C LEU A 57 -17.86 -9.68 -10.25
N LEU A 58 -16.79 -9.90 -9.51
CA LEU A 58 -16.68 -9.53 -8.10
C LEU A 58 -16.30 -8.05 -7.92
N GLY A 59 -15.82 -7.36 -8.96
CA GLY A 59 -15.23 -6.02 -8.86
C GLY A 59 -14.01 -6.03 -7.96
N ASP A 60 -13.07 -6.92 -8.25
CA ASP A 60 -11.90 -7.15 -7.41
C ASP A 60 -10.78 -6.17 -7.75
N ALA A 61 -10.53 -5.24 -6.81
CA ALA A 61 -9.52 -4.19 -6.97
C ALA A 61 -8.09 -4.71 -6.97
N SER A 62 -7.84 -5.93 -6.49
CA SER A 62 -6.50 -6.52 -6.53
C SER A 62 -5.97 -6.75 -7.94
N TYR A 63 -6.88 -6.78 -8.93
CA TYR A 63 -6.53 -6.92 -10.35
C TYR A 63 -6.42 -5.58 -11.10
N ASP A 64 -6.64 -4.46 -10.45
CA ASP A 64 -6.43 -3.15 -11.08
C ASP A 64 -4.95 -2.97 -11.42
N GLY A 65 -4.67 -2.66 -12.70
CA GLY A 65 -3.29 -2.60 -13.24
C GLY A 65 -2.72 -3.95 -13.70
N VAL A 66 -3.40 -5.08 -13.47
CA VAL A 66 -3.04 -6.41 -14.00
C VAL A 66 -3.63 -6.59 -15.41
N PHE A 67 -4.90 -6.22 -15.58
CA PHE A 67 -5.59 -6.19 -16.87
C PHE A 67 -6.68 -5.12 -16.88
N VAL A 68 -7.20 -4.83 -18.05
CA VAL A 68 -8.39 -3.99 -18.26
C VAL A 68 -9.50 -4.77 -18.92
N VAL A 69 -10.74 -4.38 -18.65
CA VAL A 69 -11.96 -5.00 -19.19
C VAL A 69 -12.49 -4.14 -20.33
N ALA A 70 -12.31 -4.57 -21.55
CA ALA A 70 -12.81 -3.89 -22.74
C ALA A 70 -14.19 -4.45 -23.14
N VAL A 71 -15.22 -3.61 -23.13
CA VAL A 71 -16.63 -3.99 -23.37
C VAL A 71 -16.97 -3.75 -24.84
N LYS A 72 -17.07 -4.80 -25.63
CA LYS A 72 -17.31 -4.75 -27.08
C LYS A 72 -18.56 -3.97 -27.47
N THR A 73 -19.65 -4.16 -26.73
CA THR A 73 -20.95 -3.56 -27.04
C THR A 73 -21.00 -2.05 -26.83
N THR A 74 -20.11 -1.50 -26.01
CA THR A 74 -20.12 -0.07 -25.68
C THR A 74 -18.87 0.68 -26.17
N GLY A 75 -17.84 -0.05 -26.59
CA GLY A 75 -16.54 0.52 -26.92
C GLY A 75 -15.84 1.20 -25.74
N ILE A 76 -16.14 0.74 -24.51
CA ILE A 76 -15.59 1.33 -23.28
C ILE A 76 -14.71 0.30 -22.58
N PHE A 77 -13.53 0.74 -22.09
CA PHE A 77 -12.73 -0.09 -21.20
C PHE A 77 -12.79 0.39 -19.74
N CYS A 78 -12.78 -0.57 -18.84
CA CYS A 78 -12.92 -0.39 -17.40
C CYS A 78 -11.79 -1.09 -16.65
N LEU A 79 -11.64 -0.72 -15.36
CA LEU A 79 -10.86 -1.50 -14.41
C LEU A 79 -11.64 -2.74 -13.96
N PRO A 80 -10.97 -3.83 -13.53
CA PRO A 80 -11.59 -4.97 -12.88
C PRO A 80 -12.48 -4.58 -11.68
N SER A 81 -12.06 -3.61 -10.89
CA SER A 81 -12.80 -3.08 -9.72
C SER A 81 -14.05 -2.28 -10.07
N CYS A 82 -14.26 -1.93 -11.34
CA CYS A 82 -15.38 -1.10 -11.76
C CYS A 82 -16.72 -1.74 -11.42
N ARG A 83 -17.64 -0.95 -10.86
CA ARG A 83 -19.00 -1.40 -10.50
C ARG A 83 -20.04 -0.58 -11.25
N PRO A 84 -20.21 -0.83 -12.57
CA PRO A 84 -21.25 -0.17 -13.33
C PRO A 84 -22.65 -0.65 -12.87
N PRO A 85 -23.72 0.15 -13.09
CA PRO A 85 -25.09 -0.25 -12.74
C PRO A 85 -25.51 -1.57 -13.38
N ARG A 86 -25.03 -1.84 -14.60
CA ARG A 86 -25.19 -3.12 -15.30
C ARG A 86 -23.82 -3.68 -15.65
N ARG A 87 -23.51 -4.85 -15.13
CA ARG A 87 -22.25 -5.54 -15.44
C ARG A 87 -22.30 -6.11 -16.86
N PRO A 88 -21.19 -6.00 -17.61
CA PRO A 88 -21.13 -6.63 -18.92
C PRO A 88 -21.13 -8.17 -18.78
N LEU A 89 -21.77 -8.83 -19.74
CA LEU A 89 -21.72 -10.29 -19.81
C LEU A 89 -20.32 -10.73 -20.26
N PRO A 90 -19.76 -11.84 -19.72
CA PRO A 90 -18.43 -12.34 -20.08
C PRO A 90 -18.19 -12.53 -21.58
N LYS A 91 -19.23 -12.90 -22.35
CA LYS A 91 -19.17 -13.06 -23.81
C LYS A 91 -18.93 -11.74 -24.56
N ASN A 92 -19.27 -10.61 -23.94
CA ASN A 92 -19.19 -9.27 -24.53
C ASN A 92 -17.93 -8.51 -24.11
N VAL A 93 -16.98 -9.16 -23.42
CA VAL A 93 -15.75 -8.52 -22.97
C VAL A 93 -14.52 -9.16 -23.57
N GLU A 94 -13.50 -8.33 -23.71
CA GLU A 94 -12.13 -8.71 -23.96
C GLU A 94 -11.29 -8.24 -22.77
N PHE A 95 -10.24 -9.00 -22.46
CA PHE A 95 -9.29 -8.66 -21.42
C PHE A 95 -7.97 -8.28 -22.11
N MET A 96 -7.43 -7.14 -21.76
CA MET A 96 -6.19 -6.60 -22.33
C MET A 96 -5.19 -6.35 -21.21
N ALA A 97 -3.90 -6.54 -21.47
CA ALA A 97 -2.87 -6.44 -20.46
C ALA A 97 -2.63 -5.00 -20.01
N THR A 98 -2.88 -4.02 -20.87
CA THR A 98 -2.56 -2.63 -20.62
C THR A 98 -3.67 -1.68 -21.07
N ILE A 99 -3.73 -0.51 -20.43
CA ILE A 99 -4.57 0.61 -20.87
C ILE A 99 -4.21 1.02 -22.29
N ARG A 100 -2.91 1.00 -22.62
CA ARG A 100 -2.40 1.36 -23.95
C ARG A 100 -2.99 0.45 -25.03
N GLU A 101 -3.01 -0.86 -24.81
CA GLU A 101 -3.64 -1.81 -25.74
C GLU A 101 -5.12 -1.50 -25.97
N ALA A 102 -5.87 -1.20 -24.89
CA ALA A 102 -7.29 -0.87 -25.00
C ALA A 102 -7.53 0.42 -25.81
N VAL A 103 -6.70 1.45 -25.61
CA VAL A 103 -6.77 2.70 -26.36
C VAL A 103 -6.42 2.47 -27.84
N PHE A 104 -5.36 1.70 -28.15
CA PHE A 104 -4.98 1.36 -29.51
C PHE A 104 -6.03 0.50 -30.24
N ALA A 105 -6.75 -0.35 -29.49
CA ALA A 105 -7.88 -1.13 -30.01
C ALA A 105 -9.17 -0.30 -30.19
N GLY A 106 -9.11 1.03 -29.95
CA GLY A 106 -10.22 1.96 -30.18
C GLY A 106 -11.23 2.07 -29.04
N TYR A 107 -10.97 1.47 -27.88
CA TYR A 107 -11.84 1.59 -26.72
C TYR A 107 -11.63 2.93 -26.00
N ARG A 108 -12.72 3.51 -25.49
CA ARG A 108 -12.70 4.74 -24.70
C ARG A 108 -12.66 4.45 -23.19
N PRO A 109 -11.98 5.29 -22.40
CA PRO A 109 -11.93 5.11 -20.95
C PRO A 109 -13.30 5.29 -20.30
N CYS A 110 -13.60 4.46 -19.31
CA CYS A 110 -14.82 4.55 -18.51
C CYS A 110 -14.83 5.82 -17.67
N LYS A 111 -15.94 6.60 -17.74
CA LYS A 111 -16.12 7.83 -16.96
C LYS A 111 -16.34 7.53 -15.46
N LEU A 112 -16.81 6.32 -15.10
CA LEU A 112 -17.10 5.93 -13.71
C LEU A 112 -15.81 5.58 -12.95
N CYS A 113 -15.00 4.64 -13.45
CA CYS A 113 -13.76 4.20 -12.79
C CYS A 113 -12.50 4.99 -13.22
N ARG A 114 -12.60 5.80 -14.31
CA ARG A 114 -11.52 6.68 -14.81
C ARG A 114 -10.16 5.99 -14.88
N PRO A 115 -10.00 4.94 -15.70
CA PRO A 115 -8.83 4.08 -15.69
C PRO A 115 -7.51 4.80 -16.04
N LEU A 116 -7.54 5.91 -16.78
CA LEU A 116 -6.36 6.72 -17.13
C LEU A 116 -5.68 7.38 -15.92
N GLY A 117 -6.35 7.45 -14.76
CA GLY A 117 -5.78 8.00 -13.53
C GLY A 117 -4.89 7.03 -12.73
N LEU A 118 -4.65 5.82 -13.26
CA LEU A 118 -3.89 4.75 -12.58
C LEU A 118 -2.47 4.52 -13.16
N GLU A 119 -2.00 5.38 -14.03
CA GLU A 119 -0.59 5.36 -14.45
C GLU A 119 0.29 5.92 -13.34
N GLY A 120 0.45 5.16 -12.28
CA GLY A 120 1.24 5.52 -11.10
C GLY A 120 0.76 4.74 -9.88
N LYS A 121 1.63 4.58 -8.89
CA LYS A 121 1.35 3.86 -7.63
C LYS A 121 0.26 4.55 -6.79
N HIS A 122 0.06 5.85 -7.04
CA HIS A 122 -1.00 6.70 -6.49
C HIS A 122 -1.55 7.65 -7.56
N PRO A 123 -2.75 8.23 -7.36
CA PRO A 123 -3.14 9.41 -8.11
C PRO A 123 -2.04 10.48 -8.00
N MET A 124 -1.67 11.11 -9.10
CA MET A 124 -0.56 12.09 -9.18
C MET A 124 -0.64 13.19 -8.09
N TRP A 125 -1.88 13.59 -7.72
CA TRP A 125 -2.07 14.57 -6.65
C TRP A 125 -1.65 14.05 -5.27
N VAL A 126 -1.77 12.74 -5.02
CA VAL A 126 -1.31 12.09 -3.77
C VAL A 126 0.21 12.03 -3.75
N GLU A 127 0.84 11.62 -4.85
CA GLU A 127 2.30 11.58 -4.96
C GLU A 127 2.92 12.94 -4.70
N ARG A 128 2.34 14.00 -5.31
CA ARG A 128 2.77 15.37 -5.08
C ARG A 128 2.56 15.82 -3.63
N LEU A 129 1.43 15.43 -3.01
CA LEU A 129 1.15 15.74 -1.62
C LEU A 129 2.13 15.04 -0.68
N LEU A 130 2.40 13.75 -0.88
CA LEU A 130 3.35 12.99 -0.07
C LEU A 130 4.78 13.53 -0.23
N ALA A 131 5.23 13.79 -1.47
CA ALA A 131 6.53 14.40 -1.73
C ALA A 131 6.70 15.75 -1.01
N ARG A 132 5.65 16.58 -0.97
CA ARG A 132 5.67 17.85 -0.26
C ARG A 132 5.78 17.69 1.26
N VAL A 133 5.08 16.70 1.82
CA VAL A 133 5.23 16.37 3.25
C VAL A 133 6.63 15.83 3.56
N GLU A 134 7.24 15.09 2.64
CA GLU A 134 8.60 14.59 2.81
C GLU A 134 9.67 15.69 2.76
N GLN A 135 9.45 16.73 1.95
CA GLN A 135 10.34 17.89 1.91
C GLN A 135 10.30 18.71 3.19
N ALA A 136 9.14 18.76 3.87
CA ALA A 136 8.94 19.53 5.12
C ALA A 136 8.21 18.68 6.17
N PRO A 137 8.80 17.58 6.68
CA PRO A 137 8.13 16.59 7.52
C PRO A 137 7.65 17.11 8.87
N ARG A 138 8.23 18.24 9.32
CA ARG A 138 7.91 18.87 10.61
C ARG A 138 6.88 19.98 10.51
N GLU A 139 6.55 20.42 9.31
CA GLU A 139 5.55 21.48 9.11
C GLU A 139 4.14 21.01 9.45
N ARG A 140 3.37 21.95 10.01
CA ARG A 140 1.94 21.74 10.27
C ARG A 140 1.14 22.17 9.04
N ILE A 141 0.68 21.19 8.28
CA ILE A 141 -0.17 21.42 7.10
C ILE A 141 -1.63 21.59 7.55
N GLN A 142 -2.24 22.70 7.16
CA GLN A 142 -3.63 23.05 7.44
C GLN A 142 -4.54 22.82 6.22
N ALA A 143 -5.86 22.94 6.43
CA ALA A 143 -6.83 22.83 5.33
C ALA A 143 -6.74 24.00 4.33
N SER A 144 -6.25 25.17 4.77
CA SER A 144 -5.92 26.31 3.92
C SER A 144 -4.83 25.94 2.92
N ASP A 145 -3.73 25.37 3.41
CA ASP A 145 -2.57 25.01 2.59
C ASP A 145 -2.96 24.01 1.50
N LEU A 146 -3.83 23.03 1.84
CA LEU A 146 -4.36 22.09 0.84
C LEU A 146 -5.16 22.81 -0.27
N ARG A 147 -5.97 23.82 0.08
CA ARG A 147 -6.72 24.61 -0.91
C ARG A 147 -5.80 25.43 -1.79
N ASP A 148 -4.78 26.04 -1.21
CA ASP A 148 -3.76 26.83 -1.92
C ASP A 148 -2.96 25.95 -2.90
N TRP A 149 -2.86 24.66 -2.62
CA TRP A 149 -2.26 23.66 -3.52
C TRP A 149 -3.27 23.07 -4.52
N GLY A 150 -4.50 23.62 -4.60
CA GLY A 150 -5.55 23.14 -5.49
C GLY A 150 -6.16 21.80 -5.09
N LEU A 151 -5.99 21.40 -3.81
CA LEU A 151 -6.50 20.13 -3.30
C LEU A 151 -7.74 20.36 -2.43
N SER A 152 -8.81 19.58 -2.67
CA SER A 152 -9.96 19.56 -1.77
C SER A 152 -9.61 18.85 -0.47
N PRO A 153 -9.69 19.52 0.70
CA PRO A 153 -9.42 18.89 2.00
C PRO A 153 -10.27 17.64 2.24
N GLU A 154 -11.52 17.63 1.75
CA GLU A 154 -12.44 16.52 1.90
C GLU A 154 -12.02 15.30 1.05
N ARG A 155 -11.51 15.55 -0.17
CA ARG A 155 -10.95 14.51 -1.03
C ARG A 155 -9.71 13.89 -0.40
N VAL A 156 -8.83 14.73 0.15
CA VAL A 156 -7.61 14.29 0.86
C VAL A 156 -8.01 13.46 2.09
N ARG A 157 -8.95 13.97 2.93
CA ARG A 157 -9.44 13.25 4.11
C ARG A 157 -9.96 11.86 3.77
N ARG A 158 -10.85 11.74 2.77
CA ARG A 158 -11.44 10.45 2.35
C ARG A 158 -10.37 9.49 1.86
N TRP A 159 -9.42 9.98 1.07
CA TRP A 159 -8.36 9.14 0.54
C TRP A 159 -7.47 8.59 1.66
N PHE A 160 -7.03 9.43 2.61
CA PHE A 160 -6.21 9.00 3.74
C PHE A 160 -6.98 8.06 4.67
N GLN A 161 -8.26 8.33 4.92
CA GLN A 161 -9.11 7.43 5.71
C GLN A 161 -9.20 6.03 5.09
N GLN A 162 -9.34 5.96 3.77
CA GLN A 162 -9.45 4.69 3.03
C GLN A 162 -8.11 3.92 3.00
N HIS A 163 -6.97 4.60 2.84
CA HIS A 163 -5.69 3.94 2.60
C HIS A 163 -4.82 3.80 3.86
N TYR A 164 -4.98 4.70 4.84
CA TYR A 164 -4.23 4.70 6.09
C TYR A 164 -5.10 4.50 7.32
N GLY A 165 -6.42 4.43 7.18
CA GLY A 165 -7.36 4.30 8.29
C GLY A 165 -7.41 5.51 9.22
N MET A 166 -6.88 6.68 8.79
CA MET A 166 -6.85 7.92 9.57
C MET A 166 -6.92 9.14 8.65
N THR A 167 -7.25 10.31 9.21
CA THR A 167 -7.27 11.56 8.43
C THR A 167 -5.85 12.02 8.10
N PHE A 168 -5.69 12.83 7.04
CA PHE A 168 -4.40 13.42 6.66
C PHE A 168 -3.75 14.21 7.80
N ALA A 169 -4.55 15.04 8.51
CA ALA A 169 -4.06 15.81 9.65
C ALA A 169 -3.56 14.90 10.80
N ALA A 170 -4.26 13.80 11.07
CA ALA A 170 -3.84 12.81 12.06
C ALA A 170 -2.57 12.08 11.60
N TRP A 171 -2.46 11.78 10.31
CA TRP A 171 -1.28 11.15 9.71
C TRP A 171 -0.04 12.06 9.81
N CYS A 172 -0.14 13.32 9.42
CA CYS A 172 0.96 14.28 9.56
C CYS A 172 1.37 14.49 11.01
N ARG A 173 0.39 14.62 11.93
CA ARG A 173 0.67 14.75 13.37
C ARG A 173 1.36 13.49 13.90
N GLY A 174 0.86 12.30 13.54
CA GLY A 174 1.45 11.03 13.94
C GLY A 174 2.90 10.88 13.48
N ARG A 175 3.25 11.28 12.26
CA ARG A 175 4.63 11.27 11.76
C ARG A 175 5.56 12.16 12.61
N ARG A 176 5.15 13.40 12.86
CA ARG A 176 5.95 14.33 13.67
C ARG A 176 6.14 13.79 15.09
N LEU A 177 5.08 13.27 15.69
CA LEU A 177 5.17 12.70 17.05
C LEU A 177 5.97 11.40 17.08
N SER A 178 5.94 10.57 16.02
CA SER A 178 6.76 9.36 15.92
C SER A 178 8.25 9.71 15.87
N GLU A 179 8.63 10.71 15.07
CA GLU A 179 10.02 11.20 15.03
C GLU A 179 10.44 11.79 16.38
N ALA A 180 9.57 12.61 17.00
CA ALA A 180 9.80 13.15 18.34
C ALA A 180 9.99 12.04 19.39
N PHE A 181 9.16 11.01 19.35
CA PHE A 181 9.25 9.85 20.23
C PHE A 181 10.60 9.12 20.10
N THR A 182 11.03 8.87 18.86
CA THR A 182 12.34 8.24 18.61
C THR A 182 13.48 9.06 19.19
N ARG A 183 13.51 10.39 18.94
CA ARG A 183 14.53 11.27 19.47
C ARG A 183 14.56 11.34 21.00
N ILE A 184 13.39 11.34 21.63
CA ILE A 184 13.28 11.29 23.12
C ILE A 184 13.88 10.00 23.65
N ARG A 185 13.59 8.86 23.01
CA ARG A 185 14.18 7.55 23.41
C ARG A 185 15.69 7.49 23.19
N GLU A 186 16.22 8.26 22.25
CA GLU A 186 17.66 8.44 22.00
C GLU A 186 18.31 9.44 22.94
N GLY A 187 17.55 9.99 23.91
CA GLY A 187 18.06 10.91 24.92
C GLY A 187 18.11 12.38 24.53
N ALA A 188 17.41 12.77 23.43
CA ALA A 188 17.33 14.18 23.04
C ALA A 188 16.53 15.00 24.08
N ASP A 189 16.93 16.25 24.25
CA ASP A 189 16.24 17.19 25.15
C ASP A 189 14.79 17.43 24.70
N LEU A 190 13.87 17.44 25.68
CA LEU A 190 12.43 17.59 25.41
C LEU A 190 12.06 18.94 24.82
N ASP A 191 12.79 19.99 25.18
CA ASP A 191 12.53 21.35 24.75
C ASP A 191 12.93 21.50 23.29
N ASP A 192 14.11 20.98 22.93
CA ASP A 192 14.60 20.96 21.55
C ASP A 192 13.70 20.10 20.65
N VAL A 193 13.22 18.98 21.18
CA VAL A 193 12.31 18.11 20.45
C VAL A 193 10.96 18.78 20.20
N ALA A 194 10.36 19.43 21.22
CA ALA A 194 9.06 20.09 21.07
C ALA A 194 9.12 21.21 20.03
N LEU A 195 10.10 22.11 20.15
CA LEU A 195 10.30 23.24 19.22
C LEU A 195 10.65 22.75 17.82
N GLY A 196 11.58 21.79 17.71
CA GLY A 196 12.03 21.23 16.44
C GLY A 196 10.95 20.49 15.65
N HIS A 197 9.81 20.12 16.29
CA HIS A 197 8.67 19.42 15.64
C HIS A 197 7.45 20.33 15.46
N GLY A 198 7.63 21.66 15.48
CA GLY A 198 6.60 22.64 15.13
C GLY A 198 5.52 22.80 16.21
N TYR A 199 5.86 22.59 17.48
CA TYR A 199 4.99 22.92 18.61
C TYR A 199 5.40 24.27 19.20
N GLY A 200 4.44 25.21 19.26
CA GLY A 200 4.67 26.55 19.78
C GLY A 200 4.75 26.62 21.31
N SER A 201 4.51 25.51 22.03
CA SER A 201 4.62 25.42 23.47
C SER A 201 4.81 23.96 23.94
N HIS A 202 5.49 23.83 25.09
CA HIS A 202 5.67 22.54 25.76
C HIS A 202 4.35 21.89 26.20
N SER A 203 3.38 22.68 26.63
CA SER A 203 2.06 22.20 27.02
C SER A 203 1.33 21.59 25.83
N GLY A 204 1.32 22.27 24.68
CA GLY A 204 0.73 21.77 23.44
C GLY A 204 1.41 20.51 22.93
N PHE A 205 2.76 20.40 23.05
CA PHE A 205 3.48 19.18 22.73
C PHE A 205 3.11 18.04 23.66
N ARG A 206 3.14 18.25 24.98
CA ARG A 206 2.80 17.22 25.99
C ARG A 206 1.37 16.71 25.83
N GLU A 207 0.43 17.62 25.56
CA GLU A 207 -0.96 17.26 25.28
C GLU A 207 -1.09 16.38 24.04
N ALA A 208 -0.54 16.80 22.89
CA ALA A 208 -0.58 16.07 21.64
C ALA A 208 0.14 14.72 21.75
N PHE A 209 1.26 14.67 22.46
CA PHE A 209 2.02 13.48 22.75
C PHE A 209 1.21 12.53 23.62
N GLY A 210 0.65 13.00 24.73
CA GLY A 210 -0.19 12.23 25.64
C GLY A 210 -1.45 11.68 24.97
N GLN A 211 -2.11 12.48 24.12
CA GLN A 211 -3.25 12.02 23.31
C GLN A 211 -2.87 10.91 22.32
N THR A 212 -1.65 10.93 21.79
CA THR A 212 -1.19 9.96 20.80
C THR A 212 -0.63 8.70 21.45
N PHE A 213 0.20 8.84 22.48
CA PHE A 213 0.94 7.73 23.12
C PHE A 213 0.33 7.26 24.46
N GLY A 214 -0.70 7.96 24.97
CA GLY A 214 -1.35 7.62 26.22
C GLY A 214 -0.54 7.99 27.47
N GLN A 215 0.68 8.53 27.30
CA GLN A 215 1.61 8.88 28.37
C GLN A 215 2.36 10.19 28.03
N PRO A 216 2.81 10.95 29.04
CA PRO A 216 3.63 12.13 28.81
C PRO A 216 5.02 11.76 28.28
N PRO A 217 5.72 12.67 27.58
CA PRO A 217 7.02 12.39 26.94
C PRO A 217 8.08 11.84 27.92
N GLY A 218 8.14 12.34 29.15
CA GLY A 218 9.12 11.90 30.17
C GLY A 218 8.87 10.50 30.74
N ARG A 219 7.82 9.78 30.33
CA ARG A 219 7.54 8.39 30.71
C ARG A 219 7.47 7.46 29.51
N SER A 220 7.98 7.91 28.36
CA SER A 220 7.83 7.20 27.09
C SER A 220 8.80 6.04 26.86
N GLU A 221 9.83 5.87 27.71
CA GLU A 221 10.83 4.79 27.57
C GLU A 221 10.22 3.39 27.56
N ALA A 222 9.16 3.16 28.36
CA ALA A 222 8.45 1.88 28.41
C ALA A 222 7.25 1.77 27.45
N THR A 223 6.97 2.81 26.67
CA THR A 223 5.79 2.83 25.78
C THR A 223 6.12 2.12 24.47
N GLN A 224 5.49 0.98 24.24
CA GLN A 224 5.50 0.38 22.91
C GLN A 224 4.55 1.15 21.97
N CYS A 225 4.99 1.41 20.77
CA CYS A 225 4.11 1.90 19.71
C CYS A 225 4.21 1.03 18.46
N VAL A 226 3.17 1.05 17.64
CA VAL A 226 3.15 0.39 16.34
C VAL A 226 3.46 1.45 15.29
N VAL A 227 4.65 1.37 14.70
CA VAL A 227 5.07 2.28 13.64
C VAL A 227 4.68 1.70 12.29
N THR A 228 4.09 2.53 11.42
CA THR A 228 3.61 2.10 10.09
C THR A 228 4.31 2.86 8.97
N THR A 229 4.58 2.17 7.87
CA THR A 229 5.09 2.76 6.62
C THR A 229 4.51 2.08 5.39
N MET A 230 4.61 2.74 4.24
CA MET A 230 4.25 2.16 2.95
C MET A 230 5.49 1.68 2.23
N LEU A 231 5.42 0.47 1.68
CA LEU A 231 6.49 -0.14 0.91
C LEU A 231 6.00 -0.43 -0.51
N ASP A 232 6.82 -0.11 -1.48
CA ASP A 232 6.55 -0.43 -2.87
C ASP A 232 7.11 -1.79 -3.24
N SER A 233 6.36 -2.56 -4.03
CA SER A 233 6.81 -3.87 -4.49
C SER A 233 6.25 -4.22 -5.87
N PRO A 234 6.83 -5.23 -6.58
CA PRO A 234 6.27 -5.73 -7.84
C PRO A 234 4.86 -6.30 -7.72
N VAL A 235 4.46 -6.72 -6.51
CA VAL A 235 3.10 -7.21 -6.22
C VAL A 235 2.14 -6.09 -5.77
N GLY A 236 2.54 -4.84 -5.96
CA GLY A 236 1.78 -3.66 -5.54
C GLY A 236 2.26 -3.09 -4.21
N ARG A 237 1.58 -2.03 -3.76
CA ARG A 237 1.96 -1.33 -2.54
C ARG A 237 1.51 -2.10 -1.29
N LEU A 238 2.40 -2.15 -0.31
CA LEU A 238 2.21 -2.82 0.96
C LEU A 238 2.18 -1.80 2.10
N LEU A 239 1.24 -1.96 3.02
CA LEU A 239 1.29 -1.31 4.33
C LEU A 239 2.04 -2.24 5.29
N ALA A 240 3.14 -1.77 5.83
CA ALA A 240 3.94 -2.46 6.82
C ALA A 240 3.78 -1.82 8.19
N ALA A 241 3.80 -2.62 9.25
CA ALA A 241 3.84 -2.14 10.62
C ALA A 241 4.81 -2.98 11.46
N ALA A 242 5.50 -2.32 12.38
CA ALA A 242 6.42 -2.96 13.32
C ALA A 242 6.27 -2.41 14.74
N THR A 243 6.61 -3.25 15.70
CA THR A 243 6.91 -2.91 17.10
C THR A 243 8.37 -3.20 17.36
N ASP A 244 8.86 -2.93 18.58
CA ASP A 244 10.22 -3.31 18.99
C ASP A 244 10.45 -4.84 18.86
N ASP A 245 9.38 -5.67 18.98
CA ASP A 245 9.45 -7.13 18.85
C ASP A 245 9.60 -7.62 17.40
N GLY A 246 9.32 -6.77 16.39
CA GLY A 246 9.38 -7.12 14.97
C GLY A 246 8.19 -6.66 14.14
N VAL A 247 8.14 -7.14 12.89
CA VAL A 247 7.07 -6.83 11.93
C VAL A 247 5.78 -7.53 12.34
N CYS A 248 4.72 -6.76 12.55
CA CYS A 248 3.41 -7.22 13.02
C CYS A 248 2.30 -7.12 11.95
N LEU A 249 2.55 -6.37 10.87
CA LEU A 249 1.66 -6.27 9.70
C LEU A 249 2.51 -6.12 8.44
N LEU A 250 2.12 -6.83 7.38
CA LEU A 250 2.55 -6.59 6.00
C LEU A 250 1.37 -6.96 5.09
N GLU A 251 0.64 -5.95 4.62
CA GLU A 251 -0.65 -6.16 3.97
C GLU A 251 -0.77 -5.36 2.68
N TYR A 252 -1.45 -5.91 1.69
CA TYR A 252 -1.74 -5.22 0.44
C TYR A 252 -2.74 -4.08 0.66
N THR A 253 -2.44 -2.90 0.11
CA THR A 253 -3.26 -1.69 0.33
C THR A 253 -4.62 -1.73 -0.38
N ASP A 254 -4.78 -2.57 -1.40
CA ASP A 254 -6.02 -2.78 -2.15
C ASP A 254 -6.89 -3.92 -1.60
N ARG A 255 -6.45 -4.58 -0.52
CA ARG A 255 -7.20 -5.67 0.09
C ARG A 255 -8.41 -5.15 0.86
N ARG A 256 -9.60 -5.71 0.59
CA ARG A 256 -10.85 -5.37 1.29
C ARG A 256 -10.79 -5.51 2.80
N MET A 257 -9.90 -6.37 3.31
CA MET A 257 -9.72 -6.63 4.73
C MET A 257 -8.77 -5.65 5.43
N LEU A 258 -8.14 -4.73 4.71
CA LEU A 258 -7.12 -3.82 5.28
C LEU A 258 -7.64 -3.03 6.48
N GLU A 259 -8.79 -2.36 6.35
CA GLU A 259 -9.39 -1.59 7.46
C GLU A 259 -9.65 -2.49 8.68
N ARG A 260 -10.22 -3.68 8.46
CA ARG A 260 -10.48 -4.64 9.54
C ARG A 260 -9.19 -5.12 10.19
N ASN A 261 -8.14 -5.36 9.40
CA ASN A 261 -6.84 -5.76 9.91
C ASN A 261 -6.19 -4.65 10.75
N LEU A 262 -6.33 -3.39 10.34
CA LEU A 262 -5.88 -2.22 11.12
C LEU A 262 -6.64 -2.06 12.43
N VAL A 263 -7.96 -2.20 12.42
CA VAL A 263 -8.79 -2.17 13.65
C VAL A 263 -8.37 -3.31 14.59
N THR A 264 -8.25 -4.53 14.06
CA THR A 264 -7.84 -5.69 14.87
C THR A 264 -6.42 -5.53 15.42
N MET A 265 -5.49 -4.95 14.64
CA MET A 265 -4.14 -4.66 15.10
C MET A 265 -4.16 -3.67 16.28
N ARG A 266 -4.88 -2.55 16.16
CA ARG A 266 -5.04 -1.58 17.26
C ARG A 266 -5.57 -2.22 18.53
N GLN A 267 -6.59 -3.07 18.41
CA GLN A 267 -7.19 -3.78 19.56
C GLN A 267 -6.21 -4.77 20.20
N ARG A 268 -5.43 -5.52 19.40
CA ARG A 268 -4.54 -6.57 19.89
C ARG A 268 -3.25 -6.06 20.48
N PHE A 269 -2.71 -4.99 19.94
CA PHE A 269 -1.49 -4.38 20.47
C PHE A 269 -1.79 -3.44 21.65
N ALA A 270 -3.01 -2.92 21.75
CA ALA A 270 -3.40 -1.90 22.74
C ALA A 270 -2.40 -0.74 22.81
N SER A 271 -1.75 -0.45 21.67
CA SER A 271 -0.65 0.50 21.55
C SER A 271 -0.99 1.53 20.46
N PRO A 272 -0.50 2.76 20.57
CA PRO A 272 -0.64 3.78 19.55
C PRO A 272 -0.10 3.30 18.21
N VAL A 273 -0.82 3.63 17.13
CA VAL A 273 -0.40 3.35 15.76
C VAL A 273 -0.05 4.67 15.10
N VAL A 274 1.21 4.85 14.75
CA VAL A 274 1.73 6.08 14.17
C VAL A 274 2.49 5.80 12.87
N PRO A 275 2.35 6.65 11.87
CA PRO A 275 3.22 6.59 10.69
C PRO A 275 4.62 7.10 11.07
N GLY A 276 5.66 6.44 10.54
CA GLY A 276 7.04 6.83 10.85
C GLY A 276 8.07 5.84 10.30
N GLU A 277 9.31 6.03 10.76
CA GLU A 277 10.43 5.16 10.46
C GLU A 277 10.69 4.21 11.63
N HIS A 278 11.08 2.98 11.32
CA HIS A 278 11.47 1.98 12.29
C HIS A 278 12.57 1.09 11.67
N HIS A 279 13.57 0.69 12.45
CA HIS A 279 14.70 -0.08 11.93
C HIS A 279 14.24 -1.41 11.28
N TRP A 280 13.28 -2.12 11.89
CA TRP A 280 12.70 -3.35 11.28
C TRP A 280 11.98 -3.07 9.96
N LEU A 281 11.37 -1.90 9.78
CA LEU A 281 10.72 -1.53 8.52
C LEU A 281 11.74 -1.16 7.45
N LYS A 282 12.87 -0.56 7.82
CA LYS A 282 14.00 -0.29 6.90
C LYS A 282 14.63 -1.62 6.44
N GLN A 283 14.91 -2.53 7.37
CA GLN A 283 15.41 -3.86 7.05
C GLN A 283 14.43 -4.64 6.18
N LEU A 284 13.14 -4.65 6.53
CA LEU A 284 12.09 -5.29 5.73
C LEU A 284 12.07 -4.77 4.29
N ASN A 285 12.17 -3.45 4.10
CA ASN A 285 12.17 -2.87 2.76
C ASN A 285 13.35 -3.38 1.92
N HIS A 286 14.54 -3.42 2.51
CA HIS A 286 15.74 -3.96 1.86
C HIS A 286 15.59 -5.46 1.54
N GLU A 287 15.14 -6.26 2.52
CA GLU A 287 14.96 -7.70 2.33
C GLU A 287 13.86 -8.01 1.29
N LEU A 288 12.78 -7.22 1.23
CA LEU A 288 11.76 -7.39 0.19
C LEU A 288 12.30 -7.09 -1.21
N GLN A 289 13.11 -6.04 -1.38
CA GLN A 289 13.76 -5.76 -2.66
C GLN A 289 14.64 -6.94 -3.08
N THR A 290 15.52 -7.40 -2.20
CA THR A 290 16.41 -8.55 -2.43
C THR A 290 15.64 -9.85 -2.72
N TYR A 291 14.49 -10.06 -2.05
CA TYR A 291 13.61 -11.20 -2.32
C TYR A 291 12.99 -11.13 -3.72
N PHE A 292 12.52 -9.97 -4.14
CA PHE A 292 11.95 -9.81 -5.49
C PHE A 292 13.01 -9.85 -6.60
N ASP A 293 14.27 -9.57 -6.28
CA ASP A 293 15.42 -9.73 -7.18
C ASP A 293 15.95 -11.19 -7.21
N ASN A 294 15.25 -12.14 -6.57
CA ASN A 294 15.66 -13.55 -6.44
C ASN A 294 17.00 -13.80 -5.72
N GLN A 295 17.44 -12.87 -4.89
CA GLN A 295 18.71 -12.95 -4.15
C GLN A 295 18.51 -13.34 -2.67
N LEU A 296 17.27 -13.36 -2.17
CA LEU A 296 16.94 -13.74 -0.80
C LEU A 296 15.91 -14.86 -0.77
N THR A 297 16.22 -15.94 -0.06
CA THR A 297 15.33 -17.10 0.12
C THR A 297 14.72 -17.19 1.53
N ALA A 298 15.27 -16.45 2.49
CA ALA A 298 14.79 -16.41 3.87
C ALA A 298 14.93 -14.99 4.43
N PHE A 299 13.86 -14.50 5.03
CA PHE A 299 13.86 -13.22 5.73
C PHE A 299 14.49 -13.36 7.11
N SER A 300 15.34 -12.41 7.48
CA SER A 300 15.96 -12.32 8.80
C SER A 300 15.24 -11.36 9.74
N VAL A 301 14.42 -10.46 9.20
CA VAL A 301 13.62 -9.54 10.00
C VAL A 301 12.68 -10.30 10.94
N PRO A 302 12.64 -9.97 12.26
CA PRO A 302 11.76 -10.65 13.20
C PRO A 302 10.29 -10.38 12.87
N VAL A 303 9.45 -11.39 13.10
CA VAL A 303 8.00 -11.35 12.83
C VAL A 303 7.24 -11.57 14.12
N ALA A 304 6.41 -10.61 14.49
CA ALA A 304 5.65 -10.57 15.74
C ALA A 304 4.14 -10.38 15.51
N PRO A 305 3.46 -11.27 14.75
CA PRO A 305 2.02 -11.17 14.58
C PRO A 305 1.31 -11.53 15.87
N ARG A 306 0.21 -10.85 16.19
CA ARG A 306 -0.68 -11.22 17.30
C ARG A 306 -1.96 -11.83 16.74
N GLY A 307 -2.17 -13.13 17.00
CA GLY A 307 -3.33 -13.90 16.59
C GLY A 307 -4.12 -14.48 17.76
N THR A 308 -5.07 -15.37 17.49
CA THR A 308 -5.56 -16.34 18.45
C THR A 308 -4.50 -17.46 18.59
N PRO A 309 -4.49 -18.24 19.68
CA PRO A 309 -3.53 -19.36 19.80
C PRO A 309 -3.56 -20.32 18.60
N PHE A 310 -4.74 -20.56 18.03
CA PHE A 310 -4.89 -21.37 16.84
C PHE A 310 -4.26 -20.71 15.60
N GLN A 311 -4.48 -19.41 15.38
CA GLN A 311 -3.88 -18.68 14.27
C GLN A 311 -2.36 -18.66 14.38
N GLU A 312 -1.83 -18.39 15.55
CA GLU A 312 -0.38 -18.36 15.79
C GLU A 312 0.28 -19.72 15.55
N LYS A 313 -0.40 -20.80 15.95
CA LYS A 313 0.04 -22.17 15.64
C LYS A 313 0.10 -22.42 14.12
N VAL A 314 -0.93 -22.03 13.38
CA VAL A 314 -0.95 -22.14 11.91
C VAL A 314 0.14 -21.29 11.30
N TRP A 315 0.28 -20.02 11.70
CA TRP A 315 1.27 -19.10 11.15
C TRP A 315 2.72 -19.52 11.44
N SER A 316 2.95 -20.09 12.62
CA SER A 316 4.26 -20.69 12.97
C SER A 316 4.62 -21.85 12.03
N GLU A 317 3.65 -22.72 11.71
CA GLU A 317 3.88 -23.83 10.81
C GLU A 317 4.06 -23.36 9.36
N LEU A 318 3.35 -22.32 8.92
CA LEU A 318 3.56 -21.71 7.60
C LEU A 318 5.02 -21.27 7.39
N ARG A 319 5.64 -20.68 8.41
CA ARG A 319 7.06 -20.23 8.34
C ARG A 319 8.06 -21.36 8.17
N ARG A 320 7.65 -22.61 8.45
CA ARG A 320 8.50 -23.80 8.25
C ARG A 320 8.44 -24.35 6.82
N ILE A 321 7.52 -23.87 5.98
CA ILE A 321 7.46 -24.29 4.57
C ILE A 321 8.65 -23.69 3.84
N PRO A 322 9.56 -24.52 3.26
CA PRO A 322 10.75 -24.01 2.60
C PRO A 322 10.43 -23.13 1.38
N TYR A 323 11.33 -22.21 1.07
CA TYR A 323 11.28 -21.40 -0.15
C TYR A 323 11.14 -22.28 -1.40
N GLY A 324 10.24 -21.88 -2.31
CA GLY A 324 9.97 -22.59 -3.55
C GLY A 324 9.28 -23.96 -3.37
N SER A 325 8.82 -24.30 -2.16
CA SER A 325 8.04 -25.50 -1.86
C SER A 325 6.58 -25.14 -1.59
N THR A 326 5.70 -26.10 -1.85
CA THR A 326 4.26 -25.95 -1.57
C THR A 326 3.74 -27.15 -0.80
N ILE A 327 2.75 -26.93 0.05
CA ILE A 327 2.01 -27.99 0.75
C ILE A 327 0.50 -27.81 0.54
N SER A 328 -0.27 -28.87 0.79
CA SER A 328 -1.72 -28.78 0.76
C SER A 328 -2.29 -28.25 2.09
N TYR A 329 -3.54 -27.76 2.10
CA TYR A 329 -4.27 -27.43 3.34
C TYR A 329 -4.44 -28.64 4.26
N GLU A 330 -4.59 -29.84 3.70
CA GLU A 330 -4.69 -31.10 4.45
C GLU A 330 -3.37 -31.41 5.15
N GLU A 331 -2.26 -31.26 4.43
CA GLU A 331 -0.93 -31.45 4.98
C GLU A 331 -0.63 -30.41 6.09
N LEU A 332 -0.99 -29.14 5.89
CA LEU A 332 -0.83 -28.12 6.93
C LEU A 332 -1.66 -28.46 8.17
N ALA A 333 -2.89 -28.97 8.01
CA ALA A 333 -3.73 -29.42 9.11
C ALA A 333 -3.13 -30.61 9.86
N ALA A 334 -2.55 -31.56 9.15
CA ALA A 334 -1.84 -32.68 9.74
C ALA A 334 -0.59 -32.24 10.53
N ARG A 335 0.22 -31.31 9.98
CA ARG A 335 1.43 -30.78 10.62
C ARG A 335 1.16 -30.06 11.94
N ILE A 336 0.01 -29.36 12.04
CA ILE A 336 -0.39 -28.74 13.32
C ILE A 336 -1.09 -29.72 14.28
N GLY A 337 -1.14 -31.02 13.97
CA GLY A 337 -1.77 -32.04 14.78
C GLY A 337 -3.31 -31.99 14.80
N GLN A 338 -3.93 -31.40 13.77
CA GLN A 338 -5.40 -31.29 13.66
C GLN A 338 -5.89 -31.65 12.26
N PRO A 339 -5.71 -32.90 11.78
CA PRO A 339 -5.95 -33.30 10.41
C PRO A 339 -7.40 -33.10 9.94
N THR A 340 -8.37 -33.10 10.85
CA THR A 340 -9.79 -32.83 10.53
C THR A 340 -10.14 -31.34 10.42
N ALA A 341 -9.26 -30.43 10.87
CA ALA A 341 -9.52 -29.01 10.96
C ALA A 341 -9.19 -28.23 9.67
N VAL A 342 -9.20 -28.85 8.49
CA VAL A 342 -8.74 -28.28 7.21
C VAL A 342 -9.40 -26.94 6.89
N ARG A 343 -10.73 -26.79 7.14
CA ARG A 343 -11.44 -25.52 6.90
C ARG A 343 -11.00 -24.42 7.86
N ALA A 344 -10.78 -24.75 9.13
CA ALA A 344 -10.30 -23.80 10.13
C ALA A 344 -8.87 -23.35 9.82
N VAL A 345 -8.00 -24.27 9.37
CA VAL A 345 -6.64 -24.00 8.90
C VAL A 345 -6.66 -23.09 7.69
N ALA A 346 -7.50 -23.36 6.69
CA ALA A 346 -7.64 -22.51 5.52
C ALA A 346 -8.11 -21.08 5.88
N ASN A 347 -9.02 -20.95 6.85
CA ASN A 347 -9.45 -19.66 7.37
C ASN A 347 -8.30 -18.93 8.09
N ALA A 348 -7.57 -19.60 8.97
CA ALA A 348 -6.40 -19.03 9.67
C ALA A 348 -5.29 -18.62 8.69
N ASN A 349 -5.02 -19.43 7.65
CA ASN A 349 -4.13 -19.10 6.54
C ASN A 349 -4.58 -17.82 5.81
N GLY A 350 -5.87 -17.70 5.48
CA GLY A 350 -6.46 -16.51 4.85
C GLY A 350 -6.48 -15.27 5.75
N GLN A 351 -6.37 -15.43 7.07
CA GLN A 351 -6.29 -14.34 8.05
C GLN A 351 -4.86 -13.93 8.40
N ASN A 352 -3.86 -14.46 7.71
CA ASN A 352 -2.49 -13.99 7.82
C ASN A 352 -2.40 -12.49 7.52
N ARG A 353 -1.75 -11.75 8.41
CA ARG A 353 -1.56 -10.30 8.33
C ARG A 353 -0.15 -9.89 7.96
N VAL A 354 0.79 -10.83 7.93
CA VAL A 354 2.19 -10.58 7.59
C VAL A 354 2.51 -11.34 6.31
N ASN A 355 1.85 -10.90 5.22
CA ASN A 355 1.99 -11.56 3.92
C ASN A 355 3.47 -11.63 3.48
N ILE A 356 3.81 -12.60 2.67
CA ILE A 356 5.17 -12.89 2.16
C ILE A 356 6.08 -13.44 3.25
N LEU A 357 6.31 -12.74 4.35
CA LEU A 357 7.16 -13.19 5.46
C LEU A 357 6.60 -14.43 6.16
N ILE A 358 5.27 -14.47 6.33
CA ILE A 358 4.55 -15.69 6.68
C ILE A 358 3.95 -16.21 5.37
N PRO A 359 4.54 -17.26 4.77
CA PRO A 359 4.31 -17.60 3.38
C PRO A 359 3.01 -18.40 3.15
N CYS A 360 1.87 -17.78 3.46
CA CYS A 360 0.54 -18.35 3.23
C CYS A 360 0.27 -18.65 1.73
N HIS A 361 1.03 -18.02 0.82
CA HIS A 361 0.99 -18.30 -0.62
C HIS A 361 1.53 -19.69 -0.97
N ARG A 362 2.36 -20.32 -0.12
CA ARG A 362 2.92 -21.68 -0.33
C ARG A 362 1.91 -22.78 -0.02
N VAL A 363 0.70 -22.46 0.47
CA VAL A 363 -0.36 -23.46 0.70
C VAL A 363 -1.32 -23.46 -0.48
N ILE A 364 -1.48 -24.61 -1.13
CA ILE A 364 -2.28 -24.80 -2.36
C ILE A 364 -3.37 -25.86 -2.15
N GLY A 365 -4.26 -26.02 -3.12
CA GLY A 365 -5.23 -27.14 -3.13
C GLY A 365 -4.53 -28.49 -3.28
N LYS A 366 -5.18 -29.56 -2.86
CA LYS A 366 -4.65 -30.95 -2.96
C LYS A 366 -4.27 -31.34 -4.38
N ASN A 367 -5.04 -30.84 -5.36
CA ASN A 367 -4.82 -31.12 -6.79
C ASN A 367 -3.80 -30.17 -7.45
N GLY A 368 -3.06 -29.37 -6.66
CA GLY A 368 -2.16 -28.34 -7.17
C GLY A 368 -2.85 -27.02 -7.55
N ASP A 369 -4.18 -26.92 -7.42
CA ASP A 369 -4.93 -25.74 -7.78
C ASP A 369 -4.60 -24.57 -6.85
N LEU A 370 -4.46 -23.37 -7.45
CA LEU A 370 -4.34 -22.14 -6.70
C LEU A 370 -5.72 -21.76 -6.14
N THR A 371 -5.94 -22.00 -4.87
CA THR A 371 -7.16 -21.64 -4.16
C THR A 371 -6.88 -20.56 -3.14
N GLY A 372 -7.85 -19.67 -2.92
CA GLY A 372 -7.92 -18.67 -1.86
C GLY A 372 -6.61 -17.95 -1.50
N TYR A 373 -6.45 -16.71 -1.92
CA TYR A 373 -5.38 -15.84 -1.45
C TYR A 373 -5.93 -14.43 -1.18
N GLY A 374 -5.69 -13.91 0.00
CA GLY A 374 -6.24 -12.62 0.40
C GLY A 374 -5.76 -11.44 -0.45
N GLY A 375 -4.59 -11.55 -1.05
CA GLY A 375 -4.03 -10.56 -1.98
C GLY A 375 -4.41 -10.77 -3.46
N GLY A 376 -5.29 -11.76 -3.79
CA GLY A 376 -5.60 -12.13 -5.18
C GLY A 376 -4.71 -13.25 -5.73
N LEU A 377 -5.30 -14.14 -6.53
CA LEU A 377 -4.61 -15.32 -7.03
C LEU A 377 -3.41 -15.00 -7.94
N TRP A 378 -3.46 -13.89 -8.67
CA TRP A 378 -2.36 -13.45 -9.50
C TRP A 378 -1.08 -13.18 -8.68
N ARG A 379 -1.19 -12.58 -7.49
CA ARG A 379 -0.05 -12.38 -6.57
C ARG A 379 0.48 -13.71 -6.06
N LYS A 380 -0.43 -14.62 -5.68
CA LYS A 380 -0.03 -15.97 -5.26
C LYS A 380 0.76 -16.68 -6.33
N ARG A 381 0.29 -16.62 -7.58
CA ARG A 381 1.01 -17.18 -8.74
C ARG A 381 2.37 -16.53 -8.92
N LEU A 382 2.44 -15.19 -8.94
CA LEU A 382 3.68 -14.46 -9.12
C LEU A 382 4.71 -14.81 -8.04
N LEU A 383 4.31 -14.87 -6.75
CA LEU A 383 5.21 -15.27 -5.67
C LEU A 383 5.69 -16.70 -5.82
N LEU A 384 4.81 -17.64 -6.17
CA LEU A 384 5.20 -19.04 -6.39
C LEU A 384 6.12 -19.21 -7.60
N ASP A 385 5.88 -18.47 -8.68
CA ASP A 385 6.73 -18.52 -9.89
C ASP A 385 8.11 -17.89 -9.63
N LEU A 386 8.15 -16.77 -8.88
CA LEU A 386 9.39 -16.16 -8.40
C LEU A 386 10.22 -17.19 -7.62
N GLU A 387 9.60 -17.82 -6.62
CA GLU A 387 10.29 -18.77 -5.75
C GLU A 387 10.74 -20.07 -6.48
N ARG A 388 10.05 -20.47 -7.55
CA ARG A 388 10.44 -21.61 -8.38
C ARG A 388 11.61 -21.29 -9.31
N SER A 389 11.67 -20.05 -9.81
CA SER A 389 12.71 -19.63 -10.76
C SER A 389 14.11 -19.60 -10.13
N ALA A 390 14.22 -19.28 -8.86
CA ALA A 390 15.49 -19.25 -8.12
C ALA A 390 16.07 -20.66 -7.81
N ARG A 391 15.31 -21.75 -8.08
CA ARG A 391 15.79 -23.14 -7.91
C ARG A 391 16.44 -23.71 -9.18
N ARG A 392 16.39 -22.99 -10.28
CA ARG A 392 17.06 -23.36 -11.54
C ARG A 392 18.41 -22.67 -11.64
#